data_9f973945c169712bd49d00cfe91615ea
#
_entry.id   9f973945c169712bd49d00cfe91615ea
#
_cell.length_a   1.000
_cell.length_b   1.000
_cell.length_c   1.000
_cell.angle_alpha   90.00
_cell.angle_beta   90.00
_cell.angle_gamma   90.00
#
_symmetry.space_group_name_H-M   'P 1'
#
loop_
_entity.id
_entity.type
_entity.pdbx_description
1 polymer ?
#
loop_
_entity_poly.entity_id
_entity_poly.type
_entity_poly.pdbx_seq_one_letter_code
_entity_poly.pdbx_strand_id
1 'polypeptide(L)'
;GTSFAAPLVAKTLATIDNMIDGNVSRETLLALLIHSCYVPSTFKAKEYQSILKDVIGYGLPKDASQILNGDSHSISLVFANRIMPKKHLEFHFSWPKCLIRNGKCYGNIKITLVSTPQINWNYKDEMIRENISVSFGQIMPDNSHKNQVTPLYKTQVKKETDHLYEWQLIEENMKWSPIKVYERNIHTGISGPTNWYLD
;
A
#
# COMPACT_ATOMS: atom_id res chain seq x y z
N GLY A 1 21.03 -17.89 2.95
CA GLY A 1 19.70 -18.45 2.66
C GLY A 1 18.62 -17.84 3.57
N THR A 2 17.40 -18.25 3.39
CA THR A 2 16.22 -17.75 4.15
C THR A 2 16.33 -17.92 5.65
N SER A 3 17.05 -18.96 6.11
CA SER A 3 17.31 -19.22 7.55
C SER A 3 18.09 -18.09 8.23
N PHE A 4 18.86 -17.31 7.49
CA PHE A 4 19.55 -16.14 8.00
C PHE A 4 18.73 -14.85 7.84
N ALA A 5 17.91 -14.77 6.78
CA ALA A 5 17.07 -13.61 6.50
C ALA A 5 15.92 -13.48 7.51
N ALA A 6 15.26 -14.58 7.86
CA ALA A 6 14.12 -14.57 8.76
C ALA A 6 14.44 -13.98 10.16
N PRO A 7 15.56 -14.35 10.84
CA PRO A 7 15.95 -13.71 12.10
C PRO A 7 16.24 -12.22 11.97
N LEU A 8 16.79 -11.76 10.84
CA LEU A 8 17.05 -10.33 10.62
C LEU A 8 15.75 -9.55 10.51
N VAL A 9 14.78 -10.06 9.76
CA VAL A 9 13.43 -9.47 9.67
C VAL A 9 12.76 -9.47 11.04
N ALA A 10 12.81 -10.59 11.77
CA ALA A 10 12.23 -10.68 13.11
C ALA A 10 12.87 -9.67 14.08
N LYS A 11 14.19 -9.50 14.03
CA LYS A 11 14.90 -8.47 14.80
C LYS A 11 14.43 -7.07 14.45
N THR A 12 14.27 -6.75 13.16
CA THR A 12 13.81 -5.43 12.73
C THR A 12 12.40 -5.16 13.24
N LEU A 13 11.48 -6.13 13.12
CA LEU A 13 10.11 -6.00 13.64
C LEU A 13 10.09 -5.81 15.17
N ALA A 14 10.85 -6.61 15.92
CA ALA A 14 10.96 -6.46 17.38
C ALA A 14 11.56 -5.10 17.78
N THR A 15 12.50 -4.57 16.99
CA THR A 15 13.07 -3.25 17.25
C THR A 15 12.03 -2.15 16.99
N ILE A 16 11.24 -2.24 15.90
CA ILE A 16 10.16 -1.29 15.62
C ILE A 16 9.13 -1.31 16.75
N ASP A 17 8.71 -2.50 17.18
CA ASP A 17 7.73 -2.68 18.26
C ASP A 17 8.20 -2.04 19.58
N ASN A 18 9.47 -2.24 19.93
CA ASN A 18 10.08 -1.63 21.12
C ASN A 18 10.28 -0.11 21.02
N MET A 19 10.35 0.46 19.82
CA MET A 19 10.52 1.90 19.61
C MET A 19 9.19 2.68 19.56
N ILE A 20 8.09 1.99 19.40
CA ILE A 20 6.75 2.61 19.37
C ILE A 20 6.12 2.49 20.74
N ASP A 21 5.71 3.61 21.32
CA ASP A 21 4.98 3.61 22.57
C ASP A 21 3.57 3.02 22.40
N GLY A 22 3.22 2.05 23.23
CA GLY A 22 1.90 1.40 23.22
C GLY A 22 1.86 0.06 22.48
N ASN A 23 0.66 -0.53 22.42
CA ASN A 23 0.45 -1.82 21.74
C ASN A 23 0.23 -1.62 20.26
N VAL A 24 1.16 -2.09 19.45
CA VAL A 24 1.07 -2.05 17.98
C VAL A 24 0.61 -3.41 17.46
N SER A 25 -0.37 -3.41 16.55
CA SER A 25 -0.81 -4.67 15.96
C SER A 25 0.27 -5.26 15.04
N ARG A 26 0.26 -6.59 14.91
CA ARG A 26 1.13 -7.31 13.97
C ARG A 26 1.00 -6.77 12.55
N GLU A 27 -0.21 -6.46 12.13
CA GLU A 27 -0.51 -5.92 10.79
C GLU A 27 0.15 -4.56 10.59
N THR A 28 0.13 -3.71 11.60
CA THR A 28 0.79 -2.40 11.57
C THR A 28 2.31 -2.54 11.45
N LEU A 29 2.92 -3.42 12.25
CA LEU A 29 4.37 -3.68 12.16
C LEU A 29 4.77 -4.19 10.78
N LEU A 30 3.99 -5.13 10.21
CA LEU A 30 4.22 -5.64 8.86
C LEU A 30 4.01 -4.55 7.80
N ALA A 31 3.00 -3.69 7.97
CA ALA A 31 2.74 -2.59 7.05
C ALA A 31 3.92 -1.61 7.03
N LEU A 32 4.44 -1.21 8.19
CA LEU A 32 5.60 -0.33 8.31
C LEU A 32 6.84 -0.95 7.65
N LEU A 33 7.11 -2.22 7.94
CA LEU A 33 8.24 -2.93 7.35
C LEU A 33 8.14 -2.94 5.81
N ILE A 34 7.02 -3.40 5.26
CA ILE A 34 6.82 -3.54 3.81
C ILE A 34 6.76 -2.17 3.13
N HIS A 35 6.15 -1.17 3.79
CA HIS A 35 6.12 0.19 3.28
C HIS A 35 7.52 0.77 3.10
N SER A 36 8.44 0.40 3.96
CA SER A 36 9.84 0.84 3.91
C SER A 36 10.67 0.12 2.85
N CYS A 37 10.20 -1.01 2.34
CA CYS A 37 10.96 -1.81 1.38
C CYS A 37 11.24 -1.04 0.09
N TYR A 38 12.44 -1.25 -0.45
CA TYR A 38 12.90 -0.69 -1.70
C TYR A 38 13.64 -1.73 -2.54
N VAL A 39 13.57 -1.55 -3.85
CA VAL A 39 14.31 -2.37 -4.80
C VAL A 39 15.68 -1.71 -5.06
N PRO A 40 16.80 -2.39 -4.81
CA PRO A 40 18.12 -1.87 -5.12
C PRO A 40 18.26 -1.46 -6.58
N SER A 41 19.05 -0.41 -6.85
CA SER A 41 19.23 0.14 -8.19
C SER A 41 19.75 -0.87 -9.22
N THR A 42 20.53 -1.84 -8.77
CA THR A 42 21.07 -2.94 -9.59
C THR A 42 19.98 -3.79 -10.25
N PHE A 43 18.79 -3.85 -9.66
CA PHE A 43 17.65 -4.62 -10.18
C PHE A 43 16.61 -3.77 -10.92
N LYS A 44 16.83 -2.47 -11.07
CA LYS A 44 15.86 -1.57 -11.75
C LYS A 44 15.88 -1.64 -13.27
N ALA A 45 16.77 -2.45 -13.88
CA ALA A 45 16.80 -2.65 -15.32
C ALA A 45 15.45 -3.22 -15.81
N LYS A 46 14.98 -2.72 -16.96
CA LYS A 46 13.68 -3.11 -17.54
C LYS A 46 13.53 -4.62 -17.75
N GLU A 47 14.63 -5.29 -18.02
CA GLU A 47 14.71 -6.73 -18.29
C GLU A 47 14.28 -7.59 -17.09
N TYR A 48 14.47 -7.07 -15.87
CA TYR A 48 14.14 -7.81 -14.64
C TYR A 48 12.77 -7.47 -14.06
N GLN A 49 12.11 -6.41 -14.54
CA GLN A 49 10.88 -5.91 -13.92
C GLN A 49 9.73 -6.91 -13.90
N SER A 50 9.64 -7.80 -14.88
CA SER A 50 8.57 -8.81 -14.95
C SER A 50 8.72 -9.92 -13.91
N ILE A 51 9.97 -10.24 -13.53
CA ILE A 51 10.27 -11.34 -12.59
C ILE A 51 10.70 -10.86 -11.20
N LEU A 52 10.94 -9.56 -11.06
CA LEU A 52 11.46 -8.97 -9.81
C LEU A 52 10.58 -9.29 -8.61
N LYS A 53 9.27 -9.14 -8.76
CA LYS A 53 8.31 -9.36 -7.68
C LYS A 53 8.31 -10.80 -7.20
N ASP A 54 8.47 -11.75 -8.11
CA ASP A 54 8.48 -13.19 -7.79
C ASP A 54 9.78 -13.62 -7.10
N VAL A 55 10.90 -12.95 -7.44
CA VAL A 55 12.22 -13.32 -6.93
C VAL A 55 12.56 -12.59 -5.61
N ILE A 56 12.27 -11.29 -5.51
CA ILE A 56 12.65 -10.45 -4.37
C ILE A 56 11.47 -9.89 -3.57
N GLY A 57 10.23 -10.23 -3.96
CA GLY A 57 9.02 -9.76 -3.29
C GLY A 57 8.93 -8.22 -3.26
N TYR A 58 8.82 -7.67 -2.06
CA TYR A 58 8.76 -6.20 -1.87
C TYR A 58 10.13 -5.53 -1.80
N GLY A 59 11.22 -6.30 -1.85
CA GLY A 59 12.58 -5.79 -1.80
C GLY A 59 13.20 -5.83 -0.40
N LEU A 60 14.20 -4.98 -0.15
CA LEU A 60 14.90 -4.89 1.12
C LEU A 60 14.24 -3.86 2.04
N PRO A 61 13.95 -4.19 3.30
CA PRO A 61 13.45 -3.24 4.28
C PRO A 61 14.57 -2.27 4.70
N LYS A 62 14.19 -1.07 5.10
CA LYS A 62 15.07 -0.14 5.80
C LYS A 62 15.31 -0.58 7.26
N ASP A 63 16.30 0.00 7.90
CA ASP A 63 16.51 -0.18 9.35
C ASP A 63 15.35 0.41 10.17
N ALA A 64 15.10 -0.16 11.36
CA ALA A 64 13.98 0.26 12.21
C ALA A 64 13.98 1.77 12.50
N SER A 65 15.13 2.37 12.76
CA SER A 65 15.25 3.81 12.98
C SER A 65 14.86 4.63 11.75
N GLN A 66 15.22 4.19 10.55
CA GLN A 66 14.86 4.85 9.28
C GLN A 66 13.39 4.70 8.97
N ILE A 67 12.77 3.58 9.39
CA ILE A 67 11.33 3.34 9.20
C ILE A 67 10.51 4.32 10.03
N LEU A 68 10.90 4.56 11.29
CA LEU A 68 10.14 5.39 12.23
C LEU A 68 10.46 6.88 12.15
N ASN A 69 11.72 7.24 11.92
CA ASN A 69 12.11 8.66 11.85
C ASN A 69 11.66 9.34 10.55
N GLY A 70 11.29 8.54 9.55
CA GLY A 70 10.90 9.08 8.25
C GLY A 70 12.04 9.83 7.58
N ASP A 71 11.64 10.69 6.65
CA ASP A 71 12.56 11.50 5.85
C ASP A 71 11.92 12.90 5.70
N SER A 72 12.73 13.95 5.63
CA SER A 72 12.28 15.34 5.51
C SER A 72 11.44 15.61 4.24
N HIS A 73 11.44 14.68 3.29
CA HIS A 73 10.72 14.77 2.02
C HIS A 73 9.49 13.85 1.95
N SER A 74 9.15 13.16 3.01
CA SER A 74 8.02 12.23 3.06
C SER A 74 7.12 12.51 4.27
N ILE A 75 5.84 12.23 4.10
CA ILE A 75 4.83 12.26 5.16
C ILE A 75 4.18 10.89 5.17
N SER A 76 4.26 10.22 6.32
CA SER A 76 3.65 8.91 6.53
C SER A 76 2.44 9.04 7.45
N LEU A 77 1.33 8.46 7.04
CA LEU A 77 0.11 8.33 7.83
C LEU A 77 -0.13 6.84 8.08
N VAL A 78 -0.44 6.48 9.32
CA VAL A 78 -0.74 5.10 9.71
C VAL A 78 -2.18 5.06 10.20
N PHE A 79 -2.97 4.21 9.57
CA PHE A 79 -4.35 3.94 9.96
C PHE A 79 -4.47 2.47 10.34
N ALA A 80 -5.00 2.17 11.51
CA ALA A 80 -5.19 0.82 11.99
C ALA A 80 -6.59 0.69 12.62
N ASN A 81 -7.37 -0.26 12.13
CA ASN A 81 -8.70 -0.52 12.69
C ASN A 81 -9.16 -1.95 12.32
N ARG A 82 -10.28 -2.36 12.92
CA ARG A 82 -10.98 -3.59 12.55
C ARG A 82 -12.15 -3.26 11.64
N ILE A 83 -12.25 -3.99 10.53
CA ILE A 83 -13.35 -3.86 9.59
C ILE A 83 -14.23 -5.12 9.63
N MET A 84 -15.53 -4.93 9.61
CA MET A 84 -16.49 -6.02 9.50
C MET A 84 -16.79 -6.32 8.03
N PRO A 85 -17.15 -7.56 7.68
CA PRO A 85 -17.55 -7.91 6.31
C PRO A 85 -18.61 -6.95 5.77
N LYS A 86 -18.48 -6.55 4.51
CA LYS A 86 -19.38 -5.61 3.80
C LYS A 86 -19.43 -4.20 4.40
N LYS A 87 -18.42 -3.83 5.19
CA LYS A 87 -18.25 -2.46 5.70
C LYS A 87 -17.03 -1.84 5.06
N HIS A 88 -16.94 -0.52 5.16
CA HIS A 88 -15.76 0.26 4.77
C HIS A 88 -15.32 1.15 5.93
N LEU A 89 -14.08 1.57 5.87
CA LEU A 89 -13.47 2.51 6.82
C LEU A 89 -12.91 3.66 6.01
N GLU A 90 -13.44 4.84 6.22
CA GLU A 90 -13.01 6.04 5.51
C GLU A 90 -12.24 6.97 6.44
N PHE A 91 -11.07 7.42 5.99
CA PHE A 91 -10.20 8.35 6.69
C PHE A 91 -10.05 9.61 5.84
N HIS A 92 -10.41 10.76 6.43
CA HIS A 92 -10.31 12.06 5.77
C HIS A 92 -9.05 12.79 6.21
N PHE A 93 -8.38 13.43 5.27
CA PHE A 93 -7.22 14.27 5.57
C PHE A 93 -7.05 15.36 4.51
N SER A 94 -6.30 16.41 4.88
CA SER A 94 -5.96 17.47 3.94
C SER A 94 -4.62 17.18 3.27
N TRP A 95 -4.53 17.42 1.94
CA TRP A 95 -3.27 17.30 1.24
C TRP A 95 -2.22 18.22 1.85
N PRO A 96 -0.98 17.76 2.05
CA PRO A 96 0.07 18.58 2.64
C PRO A 96 0.31 19.86 1.85
N LYS A 97 0.30 21.01 2.55
CA LYS A 97 0.45 22.33 1.90
C LYS A 97 1.75 22.46 1.10
N CYS A 98 2.84 21.86 1.58
CA CYS A 98 4.14 21.85 0.89
C CYS A 98 4.12 21.13 -0.47
N LEU A 99 3.13 20.26 -0.71
CA LEU A 99 2.92 19.52 -1.96
C LEU A 99 1.86 20.17 -2.86
N ILE A 100 1.36 21.36 -2.51
CA ILE A 100 0.41 22.12 -3.33
C ILE A 100 1.16 23.23 -4.06
N ARG A 101 1.04 23.26 -5.39
CA ARG A 101 1.61 24.32 -6.23
C ARG A 101 0.58 24.75 -7.27
N ASN A 102 0.34 26.07 -7.38
CA ASN A 102 -0.63 26.63 -8.33
C ASN A 102 -2.01 25.96 -8.27
N GLY A 103 -2.50 25.69 -7.07
CA GLY A 103 -3.81 25.04 -6.86
C GLY A 103 -3.88 23.57 -7.26
N LYS A 104 -2.73 22.91 -7.49
CA LYS A 104 -2.66 21.48 -7.84
C LYS A 104 -1.90 20.71 -6.77
N CYS A 105 -2.37 19.49 -6.49
CA CYS A 105 -1.73 18.53 -5.60
C CYS A 105 -0.67 17.72 -6.36
N TYR A 106 0.56 17.68 -5.85
CA TYR A 106 1.69 16.92 -6.41
C TYR A 106 2.18 15.90 -5.38
N GLY A 107 2.94 14.94 -5.82
CA GLY A 107 3.66 13.99 -4.97
C GLY A 107 3.67 12.57 -5.49
N ASN A 108 4.45 11.74 -4.80
CA ASN A 108 4.42 10.30 -4.96
C ASN A 108 3.60 9.72 -3.82
N ILE A 109 2.64 8.88 -4.15
CA ILE A 109 1.79 8.20 -3.18
C ILE A 109 2.21 6.73 -3.18
N LYS A 110 2.45 6.20 -1.99
CA LYS A 110 2.59 4.78 -1.73
C LYS A 110 1.62 4.40 -0.62
N ILE A 111 0.77 3.42 -0.87
CA ILE A 111 -0.18 2.90 0.11
C ILE A 111 0.15 1.44 0.32
N THR A 112 0.35 1.04 1.57
CA THR A 112 0.58 -0.36 1.94
C THR A 112 -0.57 -0.81 2.83
N LEU A 113 -1.37 -1.72 2.33
CA LEU A 113 -2.46 -2.37 3.05
C LEU A 113 -1.97 -3.72 3.55
N VAL A 114 -2.12 -3.96 4.85
CA VAL A 114 -1.92 -5.29 5.45
C VAL A 114 -3.17 -5.66 6.22
N SER A 115 -3.68 -6.85 5.98
CA SER A 115 -4.87 -7.38 6.62
C SER A 115 -4.66 -8.83 7.02
N THR A 116 -5.41 -9.27 8.04
CA THR A 116 -5.49 -10.69 8.43
C THR A 116 -6.90 -11.18 8.14
N PRO A 117 -7.15 -11.77 6.95
CA PRO A 117 -8.45 -12.32 6.61
C PRO A 117 -8.75 -13.55 7.46
N GLN A 118 -10.03 -13.83 7.68
CA GLN A 118 -10.43 -15.07 8.32
C GLN A 118 -10.20 -16.25 7.37
N ILE A 119 -9.57 -17.30 7.87
CA ILE A 119 -9.31 -18.53 7.12
C ILE A 119 -10.31 -19.57 7.53
N ASN A 120 -11.06 -20.09 6.56
CA ASN A 120 -11.97 -21.22 6.77
C ASN A 120 -11.43 -22.47 6.07
N TRP A 121 -10.79 -23.32 6.82
CA TRP A 121 -10.13 -24.53 6.34
C TRP A 121 -11.08 -25.55 5.67
N ASN A 122 -12.39 -25.43 5.89
CA ASN A 122 -13.37 -26.32 5.26
C ASN A 122 -13.51 -26.08 3.75
N TYR A 123 -13.04 -24.93 3.25
CA TYR A 123 -13.17 -24.56 1.83
C TYR A 123 -11.91 -24.85 0.98
N LYS A 124 -10.95 -25.61 1.51
CA LYS A 124 -9.72 -26.01 0.79
C LYS A 124 -9.07 -24.84 0.03
N ASP A 125 -9.11 -24.85 -1.32
CA ASP A 125 -8.47 -23.83 -2.16
C ASP A 125 -9.14 -22.46 -2.05
N GLU A 126 -10.39 -22.38 -1.61
CA GLU A 126 -11.13 -21.13 -1.35
C GLU A 126 -11.15 -20.75 0.15
N MET A 127 -10.15 -21.16 0.90
CA MET A 127 -10.10 -20.93 2.36
C MET A 127 -10.11 -19.45 2.74
N ILE A 128 -9.67 -18.55 1.86
CA ILE A 128 -9.76 -17.09 2.03
C ILE A 128 -10.85 -16.57 1.11
N ARG A 129 -11.93 -16.06 1.70
CA ARG A 129 -13.11 -15.54 0.98
C ARG A 129 -13.33 -14.04 1.20
N GLU A 130 -12.45 -13.41 1.94
CA GLU A 130 -12.50 -11.98 2.23
C GLU A 130 -11.43 -11.25 1.43
N ASN A 131 -11.82 -10.20 0.74
CA ASN A 131 -10.91 -9.35 0.00
C ASN A 131 -11.09 -7.90 0.45
N ILE A 132 -10.02 -7.28 0.89
CA ILE A 132 -9.98 -5.86 1.24
C ILE A 132 -9.23 -5.14 0.12
N SER A 133 -9.77 -4.02 -0.33
CA SER A 133 -9.15 -3.14 -1.33
C SER A 133 -9.10 -1.72 -0.78
N VAL A 134 -8.24 -0.89 -1.36
CA VAL A 134 -8.08 0.51 -1.00
C VAL A 134 -8.58 1.38 -2.13
N SER A 135 -9.34 2.40 -1.77
CA SER A 135 -9.75 3.51 -2.63
C SER A 135 -9.13 4.79 -2.07
N PHE A 136 -8.56 5.61 -2.92
CA PHE A 136 -7.89 6.84 -2.51
C PHE A 136 -8.17 7.96 -3.50
N GLY A 137 -8.61 9.11 -3.00
CA GLY A 137 -8.98 10.20 -3.91
C GLY A 137 -9.36 11.49 -3.22
N GLN A 138 -9.95 12.39 -4.01
CA GLN A 138 -10.40 13.69 -3.57
C GLN A 138 -11.88 13.66 -3.19
N ILE A 139 -12.23 14.38 -2.13
CA ILE A 139 -13.62 14.68 -1.75
C ILE A 139 -14.01 15.97 -2.47
N MET A 140 -14.97 15.87 -3.36
CA MET A 140 -15.48 17.00 -4.14
C MET A 140 -16.41 17.89 -3.28
N PRO A 141 -16.67 19.16 -3.67
CA PRO A 141 -17.53 20.06 -2.91
C PRO A 141 -18.98 19.57 -2.75
N ASP A 142 -19.42 18.68 -3.63
CA ASP A 142 -20.74 18.01 -3.57
C ASP A 142 -20.72 16.73 -2.71
N ASN A 143 -19.62 16.51 -1.95
CA ASN A 143 -19.34 15.29 -1.20
C ASN A 143 -19.22 14.02 -2.04
N SER A 144 -19.11 14.14 -3.35
CA SER A 144 -18.79 12.98 -4.19
C SER A 144 -17.29 12.63 -4.10
N HIS A 145 -16.98 11.36 -4.30
CA HIS A 145 -15.63 10.83 -4.26
C HIS A 145 -15.04 10.70 -5.66
N LYS A 146 -13.93 11.39 -5.91
CA LYS A 146 -13.18 11.25 -7.15
C LYS A 146 -11.96 10.38 -6.92
N ASN A 147 -12.06 9.13 -7.27
CA ASN A 147 -10.99 8.16 -7.14
C ASN A 147 -9.76 8.58 -7.95
N GLN A 148 -8.59 8.57 -7.31
CA GLN A 148 -7.31 8.92 -7.91
C GLN A 148 -6.32 7.74 -7.91
N VAL A 149 -6.50 6.79 -7.00
CA VAL A 149 -5.79 5.54 -6.95
C VAL A 149 -6.84 4.44 -6.89
N THR A 150 -7.30 4.01 -8.02
CA THR A 150 -7.86 2.67 -8.20
C THR A 150 -6.71 1.68 -8.04
N PRO A 151 -6.97 0.40 -7.70
CA PRO A 151 -5.92 -0.61 -7.73
C PRO A 151 -5.08 -0.35 -8.96
N LEU A 152 -3.78 -0.18 -8.76
CA LEU A 152 -2.86 0.27 -9.82
C LEU A 152 -2.74 -0.79 -10.90
N TYR A 153 -3.74 -0.78 -11.73
CA TYR A 153 -3.61 -1.38 -13.03
C TYR A 153 -2.68 -0.48 -13.82
N LYS A 154 -1.56 -1.00 -14.20
CA LYS A 154 -0.72 -0.33 -15.20
C LYS A 154 -1.64 0.09 -16.32
N THR A 155 -1.86 1.39 -16.46
CA THR A 155 -2.76 2.05 -17.40
C THR A 155 -2.33 1.85 -18.86
N GLN A 156 -1.99 0.66 -19.26
CA GLN A 156 -1.70 0.28 -20.64
C GLN A 156 -2.71 -0.70 -21.23
N VAL A 157 -3.77 -1.01 -20.51
CA VAL A 157 -4.91 -1.67 -21.11
C VAL A 157 -5.68 -0.60 -21.88
N LYS A 158 -5.64 -0.71 -23.20
CA LYS A 158 -6.40 0.12 -24.15
C LYS A 158 -7.85 0.24 -23.68
N LYS A 159 -8.43 1.41 -23.90
CA LYS A 159 -9.75 1.95 -23.53
C LYS A 159 -11.01 1.07 -23.71
N GLU A 160 -10.91 -0.22 -23.97
CA GLU A 160 -12.08 -1.01 -24.34
C GLU A 160 -12.56 -2.02 -23.27
N THR A 161 -11.81 -2.22 -22.17
CA THR A 161 -12.29 -3.07 -21.08
C THR A 161 -11.78 -2.52 -19.75
N ASP A 162 -12.60 -1.71 -19.10
CA ASP A 162 -12.33 -1.16 -17.75
C ASP A 162 -12.35 -2.21 -16.63
N HIS A 163 -12.39 -3.49 -16.98
CA HIS A 163 -12.45 -4.58 -16.02
C HIS A 163 -11.29 -5.54 -16.22
N LEU A 164 -10.36 -5.55 -15.28
CA LEU A 164 -9.40 -6.64 -15.18
C LEU A 164 -10.13 -7.94 -14.83
N TYR A 165 -9.76 -9.00 -15.50
CA TYR A 165 -10.22 -10.33 -15.15
C TYR A 165 -9.73 -10.72 -13.75
N GLU A 166 -10.50 -11.55 -13.07
CA GLU A 166 -10.17 -12.00 -11.71
C GLU A 166 -8.78 -12.64 -11.61
N TRP A 167 -8.40 -13.41 -12.60
CA TRP A 167 -7.09 -14.05 -12.66
C TRP A 167 -5.93 -13.04 -12.70
N GLN A 168 -6.11 -11.90 -13.40
CA GLN A 168 -5.12 -10.83 -13.43
C GLN A 168 -4.96 -10.17 -12.06
N LEU A 169 -6.08 -10.01 -11.34
CA LEU A 169 -6.07 -9.48 -9.98
C LEU A 169 -5.34 -10.40 -9.00
N ILE A 170 -5.48 -11.71 -9.20
CA ILE A 170 -4.81 -12.72 -8.39
C ILE A 170 -3.31 -12.71 -8.69
N GLU A 171 -2.93 -12.71 -9.95
CA GLU A 171 -1.53 -12.68 -10.41
C GLU A 171 -0.79 -11.42 -9.91
N GLU A 172 -1.45 -10.26 -9.91
CA GLU A 172 -0.89 -9.02 -9.40
C GLU A 172 -0.95 -8.90 -7.85
N ASN A 173 -1.41 -9.92 -7.13
CA ASN A 173 -1.65 -9.92 -5.68
C ASN A 173 -2.62 -8.80 -5.23
N MET A 174 -3.54 -8.39 -6.07
CA MET A 174 -4.58 -7.40 -5.75
C MET A 174 -5.87 -8.03 -5.25
N LYS A 175 -6.02 -9.35 -5.42
CA LYS A 175 -7.16 -10.11 -4.90
C LYS A 175 -6.65 -11.27 -4.03
N TRP A 176 -7.32 -11.49 -2.91
CA TRP A 176 -7.02 -12.54 -1.91
C TRP A 176 -5.67 -12.39 -1.18
N SER A 177 -4.80 -11.48 -1.61
CA SER A 177 -3.54 -11.22 -0.90
C SER A 177 -3.81 -10.45 0.40
N PRO A 178 -3.23 -10.88 1.53
CA PRO A 178 -3.29 -10.14 2.78
C PRO A 178 -2.43 -8.86 2.76
N ILE A 179 -1.57 -8.73 1.77
CA ILE A 179 -0.66 -7.59 1.61
C ILE A 179 -0.82 -7.03 0.21
N LYS A 180 -1.12 -5.74 0.12
CA LYS A 180 -1.25 -5.01 -1.15
C LYS A 180 -0.49 -3.70 -1.08
N VAL A 181 0.24 -3.38 -2.14
CA VAL A 181 0.99 -2.13 -2.26
C VAL A 181 0.52 -1.39 -3.51
N TYR A 182 0.10 -0.15 -3.31
CA TYR A 182 -0.35 0.75 -4.37
C TYR A 182 0.63 1.92 -4.46
N GLU A 183 1.04 2.27 -5.66
CA GLU A 183 1.93 3.41 -5.90
C GLU A 183 1.40 4.28 -7.03
N ARG A 184 1.41 5.58 -6.85
CA ARG A 184 1.07 6.55 -7.89
C ARG A 184 1.95 7.77 -7.82
N ASN A 185 2.46 8.17 -8.97
CA ASN A 185 3.17 9.43 -9.12
C ASN A 185 2.25 10.50 -9.71
N ILE A 186 2.08 11.61 -8.98
CA ILE A 186 1.32 12.78 -9.42
C ILE A 186 2.30 13.88 -9.84
N HIS A 187 3.03 13.66 -10.92
CA HIS A 187 4.04 14.61 -11.41
C HIS A 187 3.44 15.77 -12.22
N THR A 188 2.27 15.59 -12.84
CA THR A 188 1.57 16.65 -13.59
C THR A 188 0.67 17.52 -12.73
N GLY A 189 0.48 17.12 -11.46
CA GLY A 189 -0.43 17.74 -10.52
C GLY A 189 -1.90 17.40 -10.80
N ILE A 190 -2.67 17.23 -9.73
CA ILE A 190 -4.11 17.02 -9.78
C ILE A 190 -4.79 18.28 -9.30
N SER A 191 -5.62 18.88 -10.15
CA SER A 191 -6.46 20.04 -9.81
C SER A 191 -7.69 19.59 -9.03
N GLY A 192 -8.17 20.45 -8.14
CA GLY A 192 -9.39 20.23 -7.37
C GLY A 192 -9.20 20.44 -5.87
N PRO A 193 -10.13 19.94 -5.06
CA PRO A 193 -10.09 20.10 -3.62
C PRO A 193 -8.83 19.51 -2.98
N THR A 194 -8.43 20.10 -1.86
CA THR A 194 -7.30 19.63 -1.06
C THR A 194 -7.71 18.60 0.00
N ASN A 195 -8.99 18.34 0.14
CA ASN A 195 -9.52 17.30 1.01
C ASN A 195 -9.51 15.95 0.29
N TRP A 196 -8.91 14.98 0.93
CA TRP A 196 -8.70 13.65 0.38
C TRP A 196 -9.24 12.60 1.34
N TYR A 197 -9.53 11.43 0.82
CA TYR A 197 -9.97 10.27 1.57
C TYR A 197 -9.13 9.04 1.25
N LEU A 198 -9.05 8.15 2.21
CA LEU A 198 -8.61 6.77 2.09
C LEU A 198 -9.76 5.89 2.58
N ASP A 199 -10.27 5.00 1.74
CA ASP A 199 -11.35 4.06 2.04
C ASP A 199 -10.89 2.63 1.76
#